data_814a0df261f92a9194587408e96e4ae9
#
_entry.id   814a0df261f92a9194587408e96e4ae9
#
_cell.length_a   1.000
_cell.length_b   1.000
_cell.length_c   1.000
_cell.angle_alpha   90.00
_cell.angle_beta   90.00
_cell.angle_gamma   90.00
#
_symmetry.space_group_name_H-M   'P 1'
#
loop_
_entity.id
_entity.type
_entity.pdbx_description
1 polymer ?
#
loop_
_entity_poly.entity_id
_entity_poly.type
_entity_poly.pdbx_seq_one_letter_code
_entity_poly.pdbx_strand_id
1 'polypeptide(L)'
;CLALKLGSLCSAQNFCKSSTLVFLMSFFSSISFTKIYYFCAMRFLTADYLFPLYIAPIKEGVLQISDDGQVVAIFKNRIEVPQDKLEIFEGILCPGFVNAHCHLELSHLKGNAEKGKGFLEFSKIIRQRDNYTDTDKLQAIEKAEQEMIANGIVAVGDICNTGDTLVQKQKEHLKYYNFIETFGVYVNKVDIVYNQAIELRNEFRSAGQKASIVAHAPYSVPPVLMRKINNAFDDNDELLTIHIQETKEENQLFENKKGNFFDWLRGINATSSIWLNRNKSTYVLQELGGKKVLLVHNTFAKKEDITDNYYCTCPRANLYIENALPDYSIFDTDKLCVGTDSLASNDSLSILDELLIIQSNSNFDLNTLLKIACKNGAKALGFEKLGTFEKGKIPGVNLIKSLADTKITKLI
;
A
#
# COMPACT_ATOMS: atom_id res chain seq x y z
N CYS A 1 38.52 -31.11 -5.54
CA CYS A 1 39.46 -30.11 -6.16
C CYS A 1 39.01 -29.81 -7.58
N LEU A 2 37.89 -29.08 -7.76
CA LEU A 2 37.51 -28.43 -9.03
C LEU A 2 36.31 -27.50 -8.77
N ALA A 3 36.55 -26.58 -7.85
CA ALA A 3 35.54 -25.59 -7.46
C ALA A 3 36.08 -24.17 -7.44
N LEU A 4 36.95 -23.84 -8.37
CA LEU A 4 37.53 -22.52 -8.45
C LEU A 4 37.86 -22.19 -9.93
N LYS A 5 36.83 -21.85 -10.71
CA LYS A 5 36.92 -20.99 -11.91
C LYS A 5 35.56 -20.90 -12.64
N LEU A 6 34.54 -20.40 -11.99
CA LEU A 6 33.30 -19.91 -12.63
C LEU A 6 32.80 -18.65 -11.93
N GLY A 7 33.71 -17.75 -11.62
CA GLY A 7 33.41 -16.53 -10.87
C GLY A 7 33.41 -15.26 -11.72
N SER A 8 32.95 -15.26 -12.97
CA SER A 8 32.85 -14.01 -13.73
C SER A 8 31.81 -13.98 -14.85
N LEU A 9 30.73 -14.75 -14.73
CA LEU A 9 29.61 -14.67 -15.67
C LEU A 9 28.28 -14.95 -14.97
N CYS A 10 27.93 -14.17 -13.94
CA CYS A 10 26.60 -14.18 -13.39
C CYS A 10 26.22 -12.81 -12.86
N SER A 11 25.93 -11.89 -13.77
CA SER A 11 25.13 -10.71 -13.51
C SER A 11 23.66 -10.99 -13.89
N ALA A 12 23.13 -12.13 -13.47
CA ALA A 12 21.71 -12.48 -13.53
C ALA A 12 21.32 -13.07 -12.19
N GLN A 13 21.46 -12.29 -11.13
CA GLN A 13 20.86 -12.57 -9.84
C GLN A 13 19.39 -12.22 -9.95
N ASN A 14 18.56 -13.24 -10.12
CA ASN A 14 17.15 -13.39 -9.72
C ASN A 14 16.51 -14.49 -10.57
N PHE A 15 16.95 -15.74 -10.39
CA PHE A 15 16.23 -16.90 -10.94
C PHE A 15 16.16 -18.02 -9.91
N CYS A 16 14.93 -18.34 -9.55
CA CYS A 16 14.40 -19.56 -8.96
C CYS A 16 15.23 -20.27 -7.86
N LYS A 17 14.82 -20.12 -6.60
CA LYS A 17 15.40 -20.79 -5.42
C LYS A 17 14.89 -22.22 -5.17
N SER A 18 14.28 -22.90 -6.11
CA SER A 18 13.88 -24.30 -5.91
C SER A 18 13.84 -25.07 -7.23
N SER A 19 14.91 -25.72 -7.59
CA SER A 19 14.81 -26.88 -8.49
C SER A 19 16.12 -27.67 -8.49
N THR A 20 15.99 -28.96 -8.32
CA THR A 20 17.04 -29.95 -8.36
C THR A 20 17.68 -29.98 -9.75
N LEU A 21 18.95 -29.61 -9.83
CA LEU A 21 19.72 -29.60 -11.06
C LEU A 21 20.13 -31.06 -11.39
N VAL A 22 19.61 -31.64 -12.47
CA VAL A 22 20.13 -32.91 -13.04
C VAL A 22 21.10 -32.57 -14.16
N PHE A 23 22.39 -32.78 -13.92
CA PHE A 23 23.44 -32.72 -14.95
C PHE A 23 23.55 -34.05 -15.70
N LEU A 24 23.31 -34.03 -17.02
CA LEU A 24 23.77 -35.04 -17.95
C LEU A 24 24.90 -34.45 -18.80
N MET A 25 26.15 -34.85 -18.49
CA MET A 25 27.29 -34.57 -19.36
C MET A 25 27.45 -35.71 -20.36
N SER A 26 27.25 -35.47 -21.64
CA SER A 26 27.78 -36.28 -22.73
C SER A 26 28.81 -35.45 -23.52
N PHE A 27 30.03 -35.94 -23.56
CA PHE A 27 31.13 -35.40 -24.39
C PHE A 27 30.78 -35.58 -25.87
N PHE A 28 30.65 -34.47 -26.62
CA PHE A 28 31.02 -34.42 -28.03
C PHE A 28 31.33 -32.96 -28.44
N SER A 29 32.42 -32.83 -29.15
CA SER A 29 33.00 -31.59 -29.67
C SER A 29 32.16 -31.04 -30.83
N SER A 30 31.40 -30.00 -30.57
CA SER A 30 31.02 -28.90 -31.47
C SER A 30 30.21 -27.91 -30.64
N ILE A 31 30.63 -26.65 -30.60
CA ILE A 31 29.97 -25.59 -29.84
C ILE A 31 28.63 -25.26 -30.55
N SER A 32 27.58 -25.95 -30.16
CA SER A 32 26.20 -25.55 -30.41
C SER A 32 25.67 -24.92 -29.15
N PHE A 33 25.32 -23.62 -29.19
CA PHE A 33 24.61 -22.96 -28.10
C PHE A 33 23.24 -23.63 -27.93
N THR A 34 23.19 -24.64 -27.06
CA THR A 34 21.93 -25.24 -26.66
C THR A 34 21.24 -24.23 -25.72
N LYS A 35 20.16 -23.62 -26.18
CA LYS A 35 19.23 -22.89 -25.32
C LYS A 35 18.76 -23.85 -24.22
N ILE A 36 19.24 -23.66 -23.00
CA ILE A 36 18.72 -24.37 -21.83
C ILE A 36 17.32 -23.81 -21.60
N TYR A 37 16.30 -24.55 -21.99
CA TYR A 37 14.91 -24.26 -21.62
C TYR A 37 14.74 -24.73 -20.18
N TYR A 38 14.66 -23.78 -19.25
CA TYR A 38 14.10 -24.05 -17.93
C TYR A 38 12.64 -24.43 -18.11
N PHE A 39 12.30 -25.67 -17.87
CA PHE A 39 10.90 -26.08 -17.72
C PHE A 39 10.42 -25.56 -16.36
N CYS A 40 9.92 -24.32 -16.30
CA CYS A 40 9.10 -23.91 -15.17
C CYS A 40 7.82 -24.76 -15.21
N ALA A 41 7.49 -25.43 -14.12
CA ALA A 41 6.20 -26.07 -14.01
C ALA A 41 5.11 -24.98 -14.15
N MET A 42 4.03 -25.32 -14.83
CA MET A 42 2.91 -24.40 -15.09
C MET A 42 1.72 -24.86 -14.29
N ARG A 43 1.09 -23.96 -13.56
CA ARG A 43 -0.18 -24.20 -12.87
C ARG A 43 -1.32 -23.60 -13.67
N PHE A 44 -2.47 -24.27 -13.64
CA PHE A 44 -3.71 -23.83 -14.28
C PHE A 44 -4.78 -23.73 -13.21
N LEU A 45 -5.12 -22.50 -12.82
CA LEU A 45 -6.04 -22.20 -11.73
C LEU A 45 -7.38 -21.75 -12.30
N THR A 46 -8.48 -22.29 -11.81
CA THR A 46 -9.84 -21.87 -12.16
C THR A 46 -10.74 -21.84 -10.93
N ALA A 47 -11.73 -20.95 -10.96
CA ALA A 47 -12.79 -20.90 -9.96
C ALA A 47 -14.12 -20.58 -10.63
N ASP A 48 -15.20 -20.31 -9.86
CA ASP A 48 -16.49 -19.93 -10.42
C ASP A 48 -16.36 -18.67 -11.29
N TYR A 49 -15.51 -17.71 -10.86
CA TYR A 49 -15.16 -16.51 -11.62
C TYR A 49 -13.68 -16.17 -11.51
N LEU A 50 -13.10 -15.76 -12.63
CA LEU A 50 -11.77 -15.15 -12.72
C LEU A 50 -11.94 -13.64 -12.98
N PHE A 51 -11.32 -12.79 -12.15
CA PHE A 51 -11.30 -11.34 -12.26
C PHE A 51 -9.91 -10.84 -12.68
N PRO A 52 -9.62 -10.70 -13.99
CA PRO A 52 -8.32 -10.24 -14.47
C PRO A 52 -8.02 -8.77 -14.19
N LEU A 53 -9.03 -7.95 -13.99
CA LEU A 53 -9.05 -6.50 -13.68
C LEU A 53 -8.51 -5.57 -14.80
N TYR A 54 -8.20 -6.12 -15.98
CA TYR A 54 -7.91 -5.34 -17.20
C TYR A 54 -8.90 -5.66 -18.34
N ILE A 55 -9.62 -6.78 -18.22
CA ILE A 55 -10.78 -7.18 -19.04
C ILE A 55 -11.94 -7.54 -18.10
N ALA A 56 -13.11 -7.78 -18.69
CA ALA A 56 -14.29 -8.21 -17.95
C ALA A 56 -14.06 -9.55 -17.21
N PRO A 57 -14.75 -9.80 -16.09
CA PRO A 57 -14.71 -11.07 -15.38
C PRO A 57 -15.10 -12.25 -16.28
N ILE A 58 -14.47 -13.40 -16.07
CA ILE A 58 -14.66 -14.59 -16.91
C ILE A 58 -15.21 -15.70 -16.02
N LYS A 59 -16.44 -16.17 -16.32
CA LYS A 59 -17.01 -17.35 -15.65
C LYS A 59 -16.21 -18.57 -16.02
N GLU A 60 -15.74 -19.32 -15.01
CA GLU A 60 -14.90 -20.53 -15.17
C GLU A 60 -13.64 -20.31 -16.01
N GLY A 61 -13.15 -19.08 -16.07
CA GLY A 61 -11.90 -18.72 -16.73
C GLY A 61 -10.70 -19.41 -16.08
N VAL A 62 -9.66 -19.69 -16.86
CA VAL A 62 -8.44 -20.34 -16.37
C VAL A 62 -7.27 -19.37 -16.42
N LEU A 63 -6.58 -19.22 -15.30
CA LEU A 63 -5.32 -18.51 -15.16
C LEU A 63 -4.16 -19.49 -15.26
N GLN A 64 -3.28 -19.31 -16.24
CA GLN A 64 -2.01 -20.02 -16.32
C GLN A 64 -0.90 -19.17 -15.74
N ILE A 65 -0.19 -19.72 -14.77
CA ILE A 65 0.96 -19.09 -14.09
C ILE A 65 2.14 -20.04 -14.04
N SER A 66 3.35 -19.47 -14.03
CA SER A 66 4.60 -20.18 -13.74
C SER A 66 4.81 -20.34 -12.24
N ASP A 67 5.77 -21.18 -11.84
CA ASP A 67 6.09 -21.46 -10.43
C ASP A 67 6.51 -20.20 -9.64
N ASP A 68 7.09 -19.20 -10.32
CA ASP A 68 7.46 -17.90 -9.74
C ASP A 68 6.29 -16.92 -9.70
N GLY A 69 5.05 -17.37 -10.05
CA GLY A 69 3.84 -16.57 -9.99
C GLY A 69 3.63 -15.62 -11.18
N GLN A 70 4.43 -15.74 -12.25
CA GLN A 70 4.24 -14.92 -13.44
C GLN A 70 3.02 -15.38 -14.24
N VAL A 71 2.16 -14.44 -14.61
CA VAL A 71 1.03 -14.69 -15.51
C VAL A 71 1.52 -15.01 -16.91
N VAL A 72 1.16 -16.19 -17.42
CA VAL A 72 1.52 -16.69 -18.75
C VAL A 72 0.39 -16.47 -19.75
N ALA A 73 -0.83 -16.89 -19.39
CA ALA A 73 -2.02 -16.76 -20.22
C ALA A 73 -3.31 -16.79 -19.39
N ILE A 74 -4.40 -16.32 -20.01
CA ILE A 74 -5.77 -16.51 -19.54
C ILE A 74 -6.54 -17.21 -20.65
N PHE A 75 -7.29 -18.25 -20.28
CA PHE A 75 -8.20 -18.98 -21.15
C PHE A 75 -9.65 -18.71 -20.73
N LYS A 76 -10.55 -18.66 -21.71
CA LYS A 76 -11.96 -18.40 -21.46
C LYS A 76 -12.73 -19.59 -20.93
N ASN A 77 -12.25 -20.80 -21.22
CA ASN A 77 -12.92 -22.04 -20.89
C ASN A 77 -11.93 -23.08 -20.33
N ARG A 78 -12.39 -23.91 -19.41
CA ARG A 78 -11.63 -25.04 -18.84
C ARG A 78 -11.19 -26.05 -19.89
N ILE A 79 -11.97 -26.22 -20.97
CA ILE A 79 -11.67 -27.21 -22.04
C ILE A 79 -10.44 -26.84 -22.89
N GLU A 80 -9.98 -25.59 -22.81
CA GLU A 80 -8.80 -25.10 -23.57
C GLU A 80 -7.46 -25.53 -22.97
N VAL A 81 -7.47 -26.18 -21.79
CA VAL A 81 -6.26 -26.52 -21.03
C VAL A 81 -6.23 -28.02 -20.67
N PRO A 82 -5.04 -28.59 -20.37
CA PRO A 82 -4.93 -29.99 -19.92
C PRO A 82 -5.73 -30.20 -18.63
N GLN A 83 -6.69 -31.13 -18.67
CA GLN A 83 -7.62 -31.37 -17.56
C GLN A 83 -6.94 -32.02 -16.34
N ASP A 84 -5.90 -32.81 -16.56
CA ASP A 84 -5.08 -33.43 -15.53
C ASP A 84 -4.20 -32.46 -14.73
N LYS A 85 -4.05 -31.22 -15.23
CA LYS A 85 -3.28 -30.15 -14.58
C LYS A 85 -4.14 -29.02 -14.03
N LEU A 86 -5.47 -29.12 -14.16
CA LEU A 86 -6.39 -28.07 -13.78
C LEU A 86 -6.70 -28.11 -12.28
N GLU A 87 -6.35 -27.05 -11.57
CA GLU A 87 -6.71 -26.85 -10.16
C GLU A 87 -8.04 -26.08 -10.09
N ILE A 88 -9.09 -26.73 -9.58
CA ILE A 88 -10.45 -26.18 -9.54
C ILE A 88 -10.79 -25.76 -8.11
N PHE A 89 -11.24 -24.53 -7.96
CA PHE A 89 -11.65 -23.93 -6.68
C PHE A 89 -13.11 -23.46 -6.75
N GLU A 90 -13.74 -23.35 -5.60
CA GLU A 90 -15.01 -22.63 -5.42
C GLU A 90 -14.72 -21.17 -5.03
N GLY A 91 -15.47 -20.21 -5.61
CA GLY A 91 -15.35 -18.80 -5.32
C GLY A 91 -14.74 -17.97 -6.46
N ILE A 92 -13.90 -17.02 -6.13
CA ILE A 92 -13.42 -15.97 -7.03
C ILE A 92 -11.89 -15.92 -7.00
N LEU A 93 -11.27 -15.97 -8.19
CA LEU A 93 -9.84 -15.70 -8.34
C LEU A 93 -9.64 -14.22 -8.72
N CYS A 94 -8.77 -13.52 -7.98
CA CYS A 94 -8.35 -12.15 -8.27
C CYS A 94 -6.85 -11.96 -7.98
N PRO A 95 -6.21 -10.87 -8.48
CA PRO A 95 -4.86 -10.50 -8.08
C PRO A 95 -4.74 -10.26 -6.58
N GLY A 96 -3.51 -10.33 -6.06
CA GLY A 96 -3.20 -9.96 -4.68
C GLY A 96 -3.61 -8.52 -4.37
N PHE A 97 -4.04 -8.28 -3.14
CA PHE A 97 -4.47 -6.97 -2.67
C PHE A 97 -3.28 -6.03 -2.45
N VAL A 98 -3.54 -4.75 -2.64
CA VAL A 98 -2.60 -3.67 -2.34
C VAL A 98 -3.17 -2.81 -1.22
N ASN A 99 -2.51 -2.80 -0.08
CA ASN A 99 -2.81 -1.90 1.03
C ASN A 99 -2.15 -0.54 0.75
N ALA A 100 -2.89 0.41 0.20
CA ALA A 100 -2.31 1.65 -0.31
C ALA A 100 -1.87 2.63 0.79
N HIS A 101 -2.30 2.40 2.05
CA HIS A 101 -1.93 3.22 3.21
C HIS A 101 -1.97 2.40 4.49
N CYS A 102 -0.83 2.35 5.19
CA CYS A 102 -0.64 1.66 6.45
C CYS A 102 0.37 2.41 7.32
N HIS A 103 0.33 2.22 8.65
CA HIS A 103 1.37 2.60 9.59
C HIS A 103 1.82 1.34 10.35
N LEU A 104 2.62 0.51 9.72
CA LEU A 104 3.07 -0.76 10.28
C LEU A 104 3.82 -0.60 11.60
N GLU A 105 4.58 0.48 11.74
CA GLU A 105 5.33 0.81 12.96
C GLU A 105 4.45 1.02 14.21
N LEU A 106 3.14 1.31 14.03
CA LEU A 106 2.20 1.54 15.12
C LEU A 106 1.42 0.28 15.54
N SER A 107 1.79 -0.89 15.03
CA SER A 107 1.06 -2.15 15.27
C SER A 107 0.97 -2.55 16.75
N HIS A 108 1.94 -2.14 17.57
CA HIS A 108 1.96 -2.38 19.02
C HIS A 108 0.89 -1.59 19.80
N LEU A 109 0.23 -0.61 19.16
CA LEU A 109 -0.83 0.20 19.76
C LEU A 109 -2.24 -0.38 19.54
N LYS A 110 -2.37 -1.58 18.98
CA LYS A 110 -3.66 -2.23 18.73
C LYS A 110 -4.53 -2.27 19.97
N GLY A 111 -5.76 -1.72 19.86
CA GLY A 111 -6.75 -1.74 20.93
C GLY A 111 -6.55 -0.72 22.05
N ASN A 112 -5.57 0.17 21.97
CA ASN A 112 -5.31 1.17 23.01
C ASN A 112 -6.21 2.41 22.88
N ALA A 113 -6.74 2.71 21.69
CA ALA A 113 -7.63 3.84 21.48
C ALA A 113 -9.10 3.43 21.62
N GLU A 114 -9.93 4.32 22.15
CA GLU A 114 -11.38 4.14 22.16
C GLU A 114 -11.98 4.60 20.85
N LYS A 115 -12.93 3.80 20.32
CA LYS A 115 -13.61 4.09 19.05
C LYS A 115 -14.53 5.31 19.16
N GLY A 116 -14.57 6.12 18.09
CA GLY A 116 -15.51 7.23 17.94
C GLY A 116 -15.24 8.43 18.85
N LYS A 117 -14.05 8.57 19.40
CA LYS A 117 -13.69 9.70 20.27
C LYS A 117 -13.08 10.88 19.53
N GLY A 118 -12.92 10.76 18.22
CA GLY A 118 -12.32 11.79 17.36
C GLY A 118 -10.79 11.80 17.39
N PHE A 119 -10.23 12.51 16.41
CA PHE A 119 -8.79 12.52 16.15
C PHE A 119 -7.94 13.02 17.33
N LEU A 120 -8.40 14.03 18.07
CA LEU A 120 -7.60 14.57 19.18
C LEU A 120 -7.37 13.57 20.32
N GLU A 121 -8.38 12.76 20.65
CA GLU A 121 -8.22 11.69 21.63
C GLU A 121 -7.34 10.57 21.07
N PHE A 122 -7.54 10.18 19.82
CA PHE A 122 -6.68 9.22 19.13
C PHE A 122 -5.21 9.67 19.12
N SER A 123 -4.95 10.94 18.84
CA SER A 123 -3.58 11.48 18.81
C SER A 123 -2.83 11.39 20.13
N LYS A 124 -3.55 11.33 21.26
CA LYS A 124 -2.94 11.13 22.59
C LYS A 124 -2.37 9.72 22.73
N ILE A 125 -3.00 8.74 22.12
CA ILE A 125 -2.53 7.34 22.11
C ILE A 125 -1.28 7.22 21.25
N ILE A 126 -1.25 7.84 20.07
CA ILE A 126 -0.08 7.83 19.18
C ILE A 126 1.16 8.41 19.89
N ARG A 127 1.00 9.43 20.74
CA ARG A 127 2.10 10.02 21.53
C ARG A 127 2.67 9.08 22.60
N GLN A 128 1.98 7.97 22.92
CA GLN A 128 2.44 6.96 23.88
C GLN A 128 3.24 5.83 23.22
N ARG A 129 3.46 5.88 21.89
CA ARG A 129 4.17 4.84 21.12
C ARG A 129 5.56 4.51 21.67
N ASP A 130 6.23 5.47 22.31
CA ASP A 130 7.58 5.30 22.85
C ASP A 130 7.59 4.65 24.25
N ASN A 131 6.41 4.36 24.83
CA ASN A 131 6.29 3.68 26.13
C ASN A 131 6.49 2.15 26.03
N TYR A 132 6.74 1.63 24.83
CA TYR A 132 6.90 0.20 24.56
C TYR A 132 8.36 -0.14 24.29
N THR A 133 8.77 -1.37 24.63
CA THR A 133 10.13 -1.83 24.34
C THR A 133 10.31 -2.09 22.83
N ASP A 134 11.56 -2.03 22.35
CA ASP A 134 11.86 -2.37 20.94
C ASP A 134 11.43 -3.81 20.62
N THR A 135 11.55 -4.73 21.59
CA THR A 135 11.09 -6.11 21.41
C THR A 135 9.59 -6.18 21.17
N ASP A 136 8.77 -5.44 21.94
CA ASP A 136 7.31 -5.41 21.75
C ASP A 136 6.94 -4.84 20.39
N LYS A 137 7.60 -3.75 19.99
CA LYS A 137 7.39 -3.12 18.67
C LYS A 137 7.73 -4.08 17.54
N LEU A 138 8.90 -4.72 17.54
CA LEU A 138 9.34 -5.65 16.50
C LEU A 138 8.44 -6.87 16.39
N GLN A 139 8.00 -7.45 17.50
CA GLN A 139 7.06 -8.57 17.51
C GLN A 139 5.69 -8.18 16.94
N ALA A 140 5.20 -6.98 17.27
CA ALA A 140 3.95 -6.47 16.75
C ALA A 140 4.02 -6.22 15.23
N ILE A 141 5.13 -5.67 14.72
CA ILE A 141 5.41 -5.46 13.30
C ILE A 141 5.42 -6.79 12.54
N GLU A 142 6.17 -7.78 13.04
CA GLU A 142 6.21 -9.11 12.40
C GLU A 142 4.83 -9.76 12.34
N LYS A 143 4.08 -9.74 13.44
CA LYS A 143 2.72 -10.30 13.51
C LYS A 143 1.76 -9.57 12.57
N ALA A 144 1.85 -8.25 12.48
CA ALA A 144 1.02 -7.44 11.59
C ALA A 144 1.32 -7.72 10.11
N GLU A 145 2.60 -7.89 9.72
CA GLU A 145 2.95 -8.30 8.36
C GLU A 145 2.42 -9.71 8.04
N GLN A 146 2.53 -10.66 8.97
CA GLN A 146 1.97 -12.00 8.80
C GLN A 146 0.44 -11.95 8.63
N GLU A 147 -0.26 -11.08 9.38
CA GLU A 147 -1.69 -10.85 9.22
C GLU A 147 -2.02 -10.31 7.81
N MET A 148 -1.25 -9.33 7.32
CA MET A 148 -1.41 -8.80 5.95
C MET A 148 -1.22 -9.88 4.88
N ILE A 149 -0.18 -10.72 5.01
CA ILE A 149 0.09 -11.83 4.08
C ILE A 149 -1.06 -12.82 4.08
N ALA A 150 -1.54 -13.22 5.26
CA ALA A 150 -2.66 -14.15 5.40
C ALA A 150 -3.96 -13.58 4.80
N ASN A 151 -4.14 -12.26 4.83
CA ASN A 151 -5.25 -11.54 4.22
C ASN A 151 -5.03 -11.22 2.72
N GLY A 152 -4.07 -11.88 2.06
CA GLY A 152 -3.87 -11.80 0.62
C GLY A 152 -3.25 -10.49 0.11
N ILE A 153 -2.64 -9.70 0.97
CA ILE A 153 -1.92 -8.47 0.59
C ILE A 153 -0.56 -8.87 0.00
N VAL A 154 -0.16 -8.20 -1.07
CA VAL A 154 1.12 -8.39 -1.77
C VAL A 154 1.98 -7.13 -1.79
N ALA A 155 1.38 -5.96 -1.58
CA ALA A 155 2.11 -4.70 -1.54
C ALA A 155 1.46 -3.70 -0.57
N VAL A 156 2.29 -2.81 -0.02
CA VAL A 156 1.89 -1.84 1.01
C VAL A 156 2.51 -0.48 0.72
N GLY A 157 1.71 0.59 0.80
CA GLY A 157 2.17 1.95 0.99
C GLY A 157 2.24 2.23 2.49
N ASP A 158 3.44 2.27 3.06
CA ASP A 158 3.64 2.32 4.50
C ASP A 158 4.24 3.63 4.97
N ILE A 159 3.63 4.26 5.94
CA ILE A 159 4.13 5.47 6.60
C ILE A 159 5.20 5.09 7.61
N CYS A 160 6.32 5.80 7.57
CA CYS A 160 7.48 5.55 8.43
C CYS A 160 7.94 6.87 9.08
N ASN A 161 7.86 6.92 10.42
CA ASN A 161 8.46 7.97 11.20
C ASN A 161 9.80 7.51 11.82
N THR A 162 10.03 6.19 11.86
CA THR A 162 11.22 5.53 12.41
C THR A 162 11.76 4.46 11.48
N GLY A 163 12.92 3.88 11.81
CA GLY A 163 13.51 2.73 11.13
C GLY A 163 13.00 1.37 11.63
N ASP A 164 12.06 1.33 12.57
CA ASP A 164 11.65 0.11 13.29
C ASP A 164 11.15 -1.01 12.35
N THR A 165 10.55 -0.64 11.21
CA THR A 165 10.02 -1.61 10.23
C THR A 165 11.05 -2.13 9.22
N LEU A 166 12.26 -1.52 9.15
CA LEU A 166 13.20 -1.79 8.06
C LEU A 166 13.68 -3.24 8.05
N VAL A 167 14.03 -3.79 9.21
CA VAL A 167 14.51 -5.19 9.34
C VAL A 167 13.45 -6.19 8.86
N GLN A 168 12.17 -5.93 9.17
CA GLN A 168 11.07 -6.78 8.70
C GLN A 168 10.90 -6.68 7.18
N LYS A 169 10.96 -5.49 6.62
CA LYS A 169 10.80 -5.24 5.19
C LYS A 169 11.95 -5.82 4.34
N GLN A 170 13.15 -5.93 4.90
CA GLN A 170 14.28 -6.60 4.25
C GLN A 170 14.08 -8.12 4.07
N LYS A 171 13.11 -8.75 4.74
CA LYS A 171 12.72 -10.15 4.51
C LYS A 171 11.99 -10.33 3.15
N GLU A 172 11.55 -9.24 2.51
CA GLU A 172 10.93 -9.18 1.18
C GLU A 172 9.65 -10.03 1.01
N HIS A 173 8.93 -10.30 2.09
CA HIS A 173 7.66 -11.04 2.03
C HIS A 173 6.56 -10.27 1.29
N LEU A 174 6.54 -8.93 1.44
CA LEU A 174 5.68 -8.00 0.75
C LEU A 174 6.51 -6.94 0.00
N LYS A 175 5.92 -6.30 -1.00
CA LYS A 175 6.51 -5.14 -1.66
C LYS A 175 6.09 -3.88 -0.91
N TYR A 176 7.06 -3.03 -0.56
CA TYR A 176 6.81 -1.79 0.17
C TYR A 176 7.17 -0.56 -0.65
N TYR A 177 6.31 0.46 -0.54
CA TYR A 177 6.64 1.84 -0.82
C TYR A 177 6.62 2.59 0.52
N ASN A 178 7.77 3.14 0.93
CA ASN A 178 7.93 3.73 2.25
C ASN A 178 7.78 5.26 2.16
N PHE A 179 6.82 5.79 2.89
CA PHE A 179 6.58 7.22 3.00
C PHE A 179 7.21 7.73 4.29
N ILE A 180 8.39 8.34 4.18
CA ILE A 180 9.10 8.94 5.33
C ILE A 180 8.38 10.22 5.70
N GLU A 181 7.58 10.12 6.74
CA GLU A 181 6.66 11.17 7.11
C GLU A 181 7.31 12.24 7.97
N THR A 182 7.04 13.49 7.60
CA THR A 182 7.47 14.66 8.35
C THR A 182 6.28 15.37 8.96
N PHE A 183 6.42 15.76 10.22
CA PHE A 183 5.46 16.62 10.91
C PHE A 183 6.17 17.54 11.89
N GLY A 184 5.51 18.64 12.23
CA GLY A 184 6.03 19.61 13.20
C GLY A 184 5.65 21.03 12.82
N VAL A 185 4.96 21.69 13.72
CA VAL A 185 4.35 22.99 13.48
C VAL A 185 5.30 24.18 13.66
N TYR A 186 6.51 23.98 14.15
CA TYR A 186 7.45 25.06 14.46
C TYR A 186 8.42 25.31 13.30
N VAL A 187 8.38 26.51 12.73
CA VAL A 187 9.23 26.91 11.59
C VAL A 187 10.72 26.83 11.91
N ASN A 188 11.13 27.16 13.14
CA ASN A 188 12.52 27.10 13.58
C ASN A 188 13.08 25.67 13.75
N LYS A 189 12.23 24.63 13.69
CA LYS A 189 12.64 23.23 13.73
C LYS A 189 12.63 22.55 12.36
N VAL A 190 12.21 23.25 11.31
CA VAL A 190 12.04 22.67 9.97
C VAL A 190 13.30 22.00 9.44
N ASP A 191 14.47 22.63 9.61
CA ASP A 191 15.72 22.05 9.13
C ASP A 191 16.09 20.76 9.87
N ILE A 192 15.83 20.69 11.16
CA ILE A 192 16.07 19.48 11.97
C ILE A 192 15.17 18.35 11.49
N VAL A 193 13.86 18.59 11.40
CA VAL A 193 12.86 17.58 10.94
C VAL A 193 13.19 17.09 9.53
N TYR A 194 13.52 18.01 8.64
CA TYR A 194 13.82 17.68 7.25
C TYR A 194 15.11 16.86 7.12
N ASN A 195 16.17 17.22 7.83
CA ASN A 195 17.43 16.45 7.79
C ASN A 195 17.27 15.06 8.37
N GLN A 196 16.52 14.88 9.46
CA GLN A 196 16.18 13.56 10.00
C GLN A 196 15.41 12.71 8.98
N ALA A 197 14.46 13.32 8.25
CA ALA A 197 13.75 12.62 7.19
C ALA A 197 14.65 12.22 6.00
N ILE A 198 15.64 13.04 5.64
CA ILE A 198 16.65 12.69 4.63
C ILE A 198 17.48 11.49 5.10
N GLU A 199 17.96 11.50 6.33
CA GLU A 199 18.76 10.42 6.90
C GLU A 199 17.95 9.10 6.87
N LEU A 200 16.73 9.12 7.39
CA LEU A 200 15.86 7.95 7.40
C LEU A 200 15.51 7.45 5.98
N ARG A 201 15.18 8.36 5.04
CA ARG A 201 14.95 7.97 3.62
C ARG A 201 16.18 7.28 3.04
N ASN A 202 17.36 7.81 3.29
CA ASN A 202 18.61 7.27 2.76
C ASN A 202 18.91 5.89 3.38
N GLU A 203 18.58 5.66 4.64
CA GLU A 203 18.65 4.36 5.30
C GLU A 203 17.78 3.33 4.59
N PHE A 204 16.49 3.64 4.35
CA PHE A 204 15.59 2.77 3.61
C PHE A 204 16.07 2.50 2.18
N ARG A 205 16.53 3.54 1.46
CA ARG A 205 17.05 3.39 0.09
C ARG A 205 18.32 2.55 0.03
N SER A 206 19.22 2.72 0.99
CA SER A 206 20.44 1.92 1.10
C SER A 206 20.16 0.44 1.37
N ALA A 207 19.03 0.14 1.99
CA ALA A 207 18.53 -1.20 2.21
C ALA A 207 17.73 -1.76 1.01
N GLY A 208 17.74 -1.09 -0.14
CA GLY A 208 17.04 -1.51 -1.37
C GLY A 208 15.54 -1.22 -1.39
N GLN A 209 15.02 -0.44 -0.41
CA GLN A 209 13.62 -0.10 -0.32
C GLN A 209 13.30 1.18 -1.10
N LYS A 210 12.13 1.24 -1.75
CA LYS A 210 11.59 2.50 -2.30
C LYS A 210 11.18 3.41 -1.14
N ALA A 211 11.58 4.68 -1.18
CA ALA A 211 11.23 5.64 -0.14
C ALA A 211 11.19 7.07 -0.67
N SER A 212 10.19 7.85 -0.23
CA SER A 212 10.07 9.30 -0.45
C SER A 212 9.79 10.03 0.86
N ILE A 213 10.16 11.32 0.93
CA ILE A 213 9.84 12.19 2.06
C ILE A 213 8.47 12.80 1.80
N VAL A 214 7.58 12.74 2.78
CA VAL A 214 6.20 13.20 2.66
C VAL A 214 5.77 14.06 3.83
N ALA A 215 4.71 14.84 3.64
CA ALA A 215 4.07 15.62 4.69
C ALA A 215 2.97 14.83 5.37
N HIS A 216 2.88 14.90 6.70
CA HIS A 216 1.80 14.26 7.46
C HIS A 216 0.42 14.79 7.06
N ALA A 217 0.12 16.05 7.36
CA ALA A 217 -1.20 16.64 7.12
C ALA A 217 -1.11 18.18 6.98
N PRO A 218 -2.12 18.84 6.37
CA PRO A 218 -2.13 20.30 6.19
C PRO A 218 -2.01 21.10 7.48
N TYR A 219 -2.53 20.58 8.59
CA TYR A 219 -2.53 21.26 9.90
C TYR A 219 -1.27 21.02 10.73
N SER A 220 -0.40 20.12 10.32
CA SER A 220 0.80 19.73 11.08
C SER A 220 2.12 20.02 10.38
N VAL A 221 2.09 20.54 9.14
CA VAL A 221 3.28 20.82 8.34
C VAL A 221 3.28 22.29 7.92
N PRO A 222 4.29 23.10 8.34
CA PRO A 222 4.36 24.49 7.95
C PRO A 222 4.75 24.66 6.47
N PRO A 223 4.38 25.79 5.84
CA PRO A 223 4.64 26.06 4.42
C PRO A 223 6.08 25.88 3.98
N VAL A 224 7.02 26.27 4.83
CA VAL A 224 8.44 26.17 4.51
C VAL A 224 8.92 24.72 4.46
N LEU A 225 8.37 23.83 5.30
CA LEU A 225 8.69 22.40 5.24
C LEU A 225 8.06 21.74 4.00
N MET A 226 6.82 22.10 3.66
CA MET A 226 6.16 21.64 2.44
C MET A 226 6.98 21.97 1.19
N ARG A 227 7.48 23.21 1.09
CA ARG A 227 8.36 23.62 -0.03
C ARG A 227 9.69 22.86 -0.05
N LYS A 228 10.28 22.56 1.12
CA LYS A 228 11.50 21.74 1.18
C LYS A 228 11.25 20.32 0.66
N ILE A 229 10.14 19.69 1.06
CA ILE A 229 9.71 18.39 0.57
C ILE A 229 9.53 18.42 -0.95
N ASN A 230 8.81 19.43 -1.46
CA ASN A 230 8.58 19.60 -2.88
C ASN A 230 9.89 19.77 -3.68
N ASN A 231 10.84 20.55 -3.18
CA ASN A 231 12.12 20.79 -3.84
C ASN A 231 13.08 19.59 -3.78
N ALA A 232 12.91 18.70 -2.80
CA ALA A 232 13.71 17.49 -2.65
C ALA A 232 13.16 16.30 -3.45
N PHE A 233 12.02 16.47 -4.08
CA PHE A 233 11.38 15.46 -4.88
C PHE A 233 12.28 15.14 -6.09
N ASP A 234 12.69 13.90 -6.18
CA ASP A 234 13.44 13.36 -7.30
C ASP A 234 12.43 12.74 -8.29
N ASP A 235 12.43 13.17 -9.55
CA ASP A 235 11.50 12.71 -10.59
C ASP A 235 11.65 11.19 -10.90
N ASN A 236 12.64 10.54 -10.32
CA ASN A 236 12.97 9.13 -10.56
C ASN A 236 12.19 8.16 -9.68
N ASP A 237 10.85 8.20 -9.65
CA ASP A 237 9.97 7.26 -8.96
C ASP A 237 9.38 7.74 -7.61
N GLU A 238 9.40 9.00 -7.31
CA GLU A 238 8.83 9.46 -6.05
C GLU A 238 7.33 9.68 -6.14
N LEU A 239 6.61 9.12 -5.17
CA LEU A 239 5.20 9.39 -4.93
C LEU A 239 5.08 10.19 -3.64
N LEU A 240 4.21 11.19 -3.62
CA LEU A 240 3.82 11.90 -2.41
C LEU A 240 2.52 11.33 -1.85
N THR A 241 2.39 11.38 -0.54
CA THR A 241 1.13 11.12 0.16
C THR A 241 0.90 12.16 1.24
N ILE A 242 -0.35 12.38 1.62
CA ILE A 242 -0.73 13.29 2.69
C ILE A 242 -2.08 12.88 3.27
N HIS A 243 -2.22 12.88 4.60
CA HIS A 243 -3.51 12.78 5.26
C HIS A 243 -4.27 14.09 5.05
N ILE A 244 -5.48 14.00 4.55
CA ILE A 244 -6.24 15.21 4.21
C ILE A 244 -7.74 15.00 4.42
N GLN A 245 -8.40 16.00 4.97
CA GLN A 245 -9.83 15.98 5.26
C GLN A 245 -10.26 14.73 6.05
N GLU A 246 -9.36 14.28 6.93
CA GLU A 246 -9.56 13.13 7.79
C GLU A 246 -10.64 13.42 8.85
N THR A 247 -10.62 14.62 9.43
CA THR A 247 -11.45 15.02 10.56
C THR A 247 -12.21 16.31 10.29
N LYS A 248 -13.34 16.50 10.96
CA LYS A 248 -14.15 17.74 10.92
C LYS A 248 -13.35 18.92 11.42
N GLU A 249 -12.49 18.73 12.40
CA GLU A 249 -11.65 19.76 12.98
C GLU A 249 -10.67 20.36 11.98
N GLU A 250 -10.16 19.55 11.02
CA GLU A 250 -9.32 20.05 9.93
C GLU A 250 -10.10 21.06 9.07
N ASN A 251 -11.29 20.68 8.60
CA ASN A 251 -12.12 21.58 7.80
C ASN A 251 -12.48 22.85 8.59
N GLN A 252 -12.87 22.73 9.87
CA GLN A 252 -13.18 23.88 10.73
C GLN A 252 -11.97 24.79 10.91
N LEU A 253 -10.77 24.24 11.09
CA LEU A 253 -9.53 25.01 11.18
C LEU A 253 -9.32 25.89 9.96
N PHE A 254 -9.43 25.31 8.75
CA PHE A 254 -9.15 26.06 7.51
C PHE A 254 -10.31 26.95 7.08
N GLU A 255 -11.56 26.53 7.21
CA GLU A 255 -12.73 27.31 6.80
C GLU A 255 -13.02 28.46 7.78
N ASN A 256 -12.96 28.18 9.07
CA ASN A 256 -13.53 29.07 10.11
C ASN A 256 -12.49 29.66 11.06
N LYS A 257 -11.23 29.16 11.08
CA LYS A 257 -10.21 29.54 12.07
C LYS A 257 -10.69 29.34 13.51
N LYS A 258 -11.38 28.23 13.74
CA LYS A 258 -12.03 27.88 15.01
C LYS A 258 -11.90 26.39 15.28
N GLY A 259 -12.32 25.98 16.48
CA GLY A 259 -12.37 24.59 16.91
C GLY A 259 -11.09 24.13 17.58
N ASN A 260 -11.10 22.85 17.97
CA ASN A 260 -10.06 22.27 18.83
C ASN A 260 -8.64 22.35 18.24
N PHE A 261 -8.49 22.18 16.92
CA PHE A 261 -7.18 22.33 16.27
C PHE A 261 -6.67 23.77 16.30
N PHE A 262 -7.53 24.74 16.11
CA PHE A 262 -7.16 26.15 16.22
C PHE A 262 -6.75 26.49 17.65
N ASP A 263 -7.52 26.05 18.64
CA ASP A 263 -7.22 26.27 20.06
C ASP A 263 -5.92 25.59 20.48
N TRP A 264 -5.66 24.38 19.98
CA TRP A 264 -4.40 23.69 20.19
C TRP A 264 -3.23 24.48 19.57
N LEU A 265 -3.31 24.89 18.30
CA LEU A 265 -2.25 25.68 17.65
C LEU A 265 -2.00 27.01 18.37
N ARG A 266 -3.06 27.66 18.86
CA ARG A 266 -2.97 28.89 19.64
C ARG A 266 -2.28 28.64 20.98
N GLY A 267 -2.64 27.56 21.66
CA GLY A 267 -2.05 27.16 22.94
C GLY A 267 -0.54 26.91 22.90
N ILE A 268 -0.03 26.47 21.74
CA ILE A 268 1.40 26.24 21.52
C ILE A 268 2.08 27.35 20.70
N ASN A 269 1.42 28.48 20.50
CA ASN A 269 1.90 29.65 19.72
C ASN A 269 2.31 29.31 18.27
N ALA A 270 1.61 28.38 17.62
CA ALA A 270 1.93 27.90 16.27
C ALA A 270 0.95 28.38 15.17
N THR A 271 0.01 29.26 15.48
CA THR A 271 -1.00 29.72 14.51
C THR A 271 -0.40 30.44 13.29
N SER A 272 0.73 31.13 13.46
CA SER A 272 1.44 31.80 12.36
C SER A 272 2.27 30.84 11.49
N SER A 273 2.49 29.63 11.96
CA SER A 273 3.33 28.64 11.29
C SER A 273 2.56 27.78 10.30
N ILE A 274 1.22 27.79 10.39
CA ILE A 274 0.32 26.98 9.55
C ILE A 274 -0.43 27.87 8.55
N TRP A 275 -0.97 27.29 7.52
CA TRP A 275 -1.62 27.94 6.36
C TRP A 275 -3.00 28.61 6.69
N LEU A 276 -3.13 29.26 7.84
CA LEU A 276 -4.41 29.82 8.29
C LEU A 276 -4.94 30.99 7.43
N ASN A 277 -4.14 31.52 6.51
CA ASN A 277 -4.59 32.49 5.51
C ASN A 277 -5.37 31.85 4.35
N ARG A 278 -5.52 30.52 4.32
CA ARG A 278 -6.27 29.77 3.32
C ARG A 278 -7.60 29.27 3.88
N ASN A 279 -8.56 29.02 3.01
CA ASN A 279 -9.93 28.67 3.39
C ASN A 279 -10.23 27.18 3.30
N LYS A 280 -9.33 26.39 2.72
CA LYS A 280 -9.45 24.94 2.56
C LYS A 280 -8.10 24.28 2.78
N SER A 281 -8.08 23.09 3.35
CA SER A 281 -6.85 22.29 3.51
C SER A 281 -6.27 21.83 2.15
N THR A 282 -7.12 21.61 1.17
CA THR A 282 -6.73 21.12 -0.16
C THR A 282 -5.80 22.07 -0.94
N TYR A 283 -5.70 23.34 -0.54
CA TYR A 283 -4.78 24.27 -1.21
C TYR A 283 -3.30 23.87 -1.06
N VAL A 284 -2.95 23.02 -0.10
CA VAL A 284 -1.58 22.49 0.05
C VAL A 284 -1.09 21.78 -1.22
N LEU A 285 -2.03 21.26 -2.05
CA LEU A 285 -1.71 20.63 -3.32
C LEU A 285 -1.05 21.59 -4.32
N GLN A 286 -1.31 22.89 -4.21
CA GLN A 286 -0.65 23.91 -5.04
C GLN A 286 0.84 24.01 -4.69
N GLU A 287 1.19 23.80 -3.42
CA GLU A 287 2.58 23.84 -2.95
C GLU A 287 3.36 22.58 -3.36
N LEU A 288 2.66 21.50 -3.72
CA LEU A 288 3.23 20.25 -4.23
C LEU A 288 3.46 20.28 -5.75
N GLY A 289 3.22 21.44 -6.40
CA GLY A 289 3.69 21.71 -7.77
C GLY A 289 3.13 20.79 -8.86
N GLY A 290 1.90 20.29 -8.73
CA GLY A 290 1.26 19.44 -9.73
C GLY A 290 1.79 18.00 -9.77
N LYS A 291 2.55 17.57 -8.79
CA LYS A 291 3.04 16.19 -8.63
C LYS A 291 1.89 15.24 -8.32
N LYS A 292 2.07 13.97 -8.64
CA LYS A 292 1.13 12.92 -8.22
C LYS A 292 1.15 12.78 -6.70
N VAL A 293 -0.03 12.84 -6.09
CA VAL A 293 -0.23 12.70 -4.66
C VAL A 293 -1.27 11.63 -4.40
N LEU A 294 -1.01 10.77 -3.41
CA LEU A 294 -2.00 9.88 -2.83
C LEU A 294 -2.64 10.59 -1.63
N LEU A 295 -3.88 11.02 -1.80
CA LEU A 295 -4.65 11.74 -0.78
C LEU A 295 -5.36 10.73 0.13
N VAL A 296 -5.02 10.74 1.43
CA VAL A 296 -5.48 9.71 2.36
C VAL A 296 -6.65 10.20 3.21
N HIS A 297 -7.55 9.29 3.56
CA HIS A 297 -8.81 9.42 4.28
C HIS A 297 -9.91 10.10 3.48
N ASN A 298 -9.82 11.40 3.23
CA ASN A 298 -10.84 12.19 2.51
C ASN A 298 -12.25 12.04 3.09
N THR A 299 -12.36 11.75 4.39
CA THR A 299 -13.61 11.43 5.11
C THR A 299 -14.63 12.56 4.98
N PHE A 300 -14.14 13.81 5.00
CA PHE A 300 -14.96 15.01 4.91
C PHE A 300 -14.72 15.82 3.63
N ALA A 301 -14.24 15.15 2.55
CA ALA A 301 -14.08 15.75 1.24
C ALA A 301 -15.45 16.08 0.62
N LYS A 302 -15.50 17.16 -0.14
CA LYS A 302 -16.65 17.57 -0.95
C LYS A 302 -16.31 17.42 -2.42
N LYS A 303 -17.32 17.36 -3.29
CA LYS A 303 -17.13 17.19 -4.74
C LYS A 303 -16.20 18.24 -5.35
N GLU A 304 -16.26 19.48 -4.85
CA GLU A 304 -15.40 20.58 -5.32
C GLU A 304 -13.94 20.48 -4.84
N ASP A 305 -13.62 19.55 -3.94
CA ASP A 305 -12.26 19.30 -3.47
C ASP A 305 -11.54 18.24 -4.33
N ILE A 306 -12.29 17.53 -5.19
CA ILE A 306 -11.76 16.45 -6.01
C ILE A 306 -10.91 17.00 -7.16
N THR A 307 -9.72 16.45 -7.31
CA THR A 307 -8.71 16.84 -8.31
C THR A 307 -8.21 15.62 -9.09
N ASP A 308 -7.26 15.80 -10.01
CA ASP A 308 -6.66 14.71 -10.79
C ASP A 308 -5.57 13.95 -10.03
N ASN A 309 -5.86 13.54 -8.77
CA ASN A 309 -4.97 12.79 -7.90
C ASN A 309 -5.51 11.37 -7.63
N TYR A 310 -4.71 10.54 -6.94
CA TYR A 310 -5.18 9.30 -6.36
C TYR A 310 -5.75 9.55 -4.97
N TYR A 311 -6.78 8.79 -4.59
CA TYR A 311 -7.46 8.87 -3.30
C TYR A 311 -7.37 7.52 -2.61
N CYS A 312 -6.94 7.49 -1.35
CA CYS A 312 -6.94 6.30 -0.52
C CYS A 312 -7.94 6.47 0.61
N THR A 313 -9.00 5.67 0.62
CA THR A 313 -9.92 5.61 1.76
C THR A 313 -9.47 4.52 2.73
N CYS A 314 -9.66 4.76 4.03
CA CYS A 314 -9.41 3.80 5.10
C CYS A 314 -10.70 3.63 5.92
N PRO A 315 -11.72 2.93 5.37
CA PRO A 315 -13.08 2.93 5.92
C PRO A 315 -13.18 2.59 7.39
N ARG A 316 -12.49 1.53 7.83
CA ARG A 316 -12.53 1.10 9.24
C ARG A 316 -11.86 2.11 10.16
N ALA A 317 -10.72 2.66 9.76
CA ALA A 317 -10.03 3.71 10.51
C ALA A 317 -10.89 4.98 10.60
N ASN A 318 -11.51 5.40 9.49
CA ASN A 318 -12.42 6.54 9.46
C ASN A 318 -13.61 6.36 10.44
N LEU A 319 -14.21 5.16 10.46
CA LEU A 319 -15.25 4.83 11.43
C LEU A 319 -14.70 4.74 12.86
N TYR A 320 -13.51 4.17 13.02
CA TYR A 320 -12.88 4.01 14.33
C TYR A 320 -12.58 5.36 15.00
N ILE A 321 -12.06 6.32 14.24
CA ILE A 321 -11.66 7.62 14.76
C ILE A 321 -12.84 8.59 14.81
N GLU A 322 -13.50 8.82 13.66
CA GLU A 322 -14.48 9.89 13.45
C GLU A 322 -15.93 9.43 13.39
N ASN A 323 -16.18 8.10 13.40
CA ASN A 323 -17.49 7.50 13.15
C ASN A 323 -18.16 8.07 11.88
N ALA A 324 -17.37 8.25 10.83
CA ALA A 324 -17.80 8.82 9.56
C ALA A 324 -17.16 8.11 8.37
N LEU A 325 -17.79 8.22 7.20
CA LEU A 325 -17.29 7.74 5.92
C LEU A 325 -17.39 8.85 4.88
N PRO A 326 -16.53 8.85 3.85
CA PRO A 326 -16.67 9.78 2.75
C PRO A 326 -17.89 9.44 1.89
N ASP A 327 -18.38 10.39 1.12
CA ASP A 327 -19.31 10.14 0.02
C ASP A 327 -18.52 9.51 -1.14
N TYR A 328 -18.64 8.18 -1.29
CA TYR A 328 -17.89 7.45 -2.33
C TYR A 328 -18.29 7.85 -3.76
N SER A 329 -19.46 8.46 -3.96
CA SER A 329 -19.95 8.87 -5.28
C SER A 329 -19.18 10.04 -5.91
N ILE A 330 -18.39 10.77 -5.11
CA ILE A 330 -17.61 11.91 -5.60
C ILE A 330 -16.29 11.51 -6.26
N PHE A 331 -15.80 10.28 -6.01
CA PHE A 331 -14.50 9.83 -6.47
C PHE A 331 -14.55 9.17 -7.85
N ASP A 332 -13.52 9.41 -8.65
CA ASP A 332 -13.23 8.60 -9.83
C ASP A 332 -12.80 7.19 -9.39
N THR A 333 -13.59 6.18 -9.76
CA THR A 333 -13.35 4.78 -9.37
C THR A 333 -12.04 4.20 -9.91
N ASP A 334 -11.46 4.77 -10.97
CA ASP A 334 -10.15 4.36 -11.50
C ASP A 334 -8.97 4.99 -10.73
N LYS A 335 -9.24 5.94 -9.81
CA LYS A 335 -8.25 6.61 -8.97
C LYS A 335 -8.47 6.38 -7.47
N LEU A 336 -9.58 5.75 -7.09
CA LEU A 336 -9.84 5.38 -5.70
C LEU A 336 -9.06 4.11 -5.36
N CYS A 337 -8.32 4.17 -4.25
CA CYS A 337 -7.58 3.06 -3.63
C CYS A 337 -8.13 2.81 -2.22
N VAL A 338 -7.70 1.74 -1.60
CA VAL A 338 -8.04 1.40 -0.22
C VAL A 338 -6.79 1.11 0.60
N GLY A 339 -6.80 1.53 1.85
CA GLY A 339 -5.79 1.25 2.86
C GLY A 339 -6.44 0.82 4.17
N THR A 340 -5.66 0.27 5.08
CA THR A 340 -6.14 -0.14 6.41
C THR A 340 -5.86 0.87 7.49
N ASP A 341 -4.99 1.85 7.22
CA ASP A 341 -4.37 2.67 8.24
C ASP A 341 -3.62 1.78 9.27
N SER A 342 -3.45 2.24 10.50
CA SER A 342 -2.73 1.52 11.56
C SER A 342 -3.61 0.55 12.34
N LEU A 343 -3.00 -0.44 13.02
CA LEU A 343 -3.69 -1.21 14.06
C LEU A 343 -4.04 -0.38 15.31
N ALA A 344 -3.52 0.84 15.44
CA ALA A 344 -3.96 1.78 16.47
C ALA A 344 -5.37 2.32 16.21
N SER A 345 -5.78 2.38 14.94
CA SER A 345 -7.08 2.87 14.45
C SER A 345 -7.92 1.79 13.78
N ASN A 346 -7.52 0.52 13.86
CA ASN A 346 -8.20 -0.59 13.20
C ASN A 346 -8.12 -1.88 14.01
N ASP A 347 -9.08 -2.77 13.83
CA ASP A 347 -9.09 -4.09 14.48
C ASP A 347 -8.27 -5.13 13.69
N SER A 348 -8.11 -4.93 12.36
CA SER A 348 -7.40 -5.87 11.48
C SER A 348 -6.76 -5.15 10.28
N LEU A 349 -5.73 -5.79 9.69
CA LEU A 349 -5.11 -5.36 8.44
C LEU A 349 -5.67 -6.21 7.28
N SER A 350 -6.99 -6.09 7.03
CA SER A 350 -7.72 -6.85 6.02
C SER A 350 -8.35 -5.91 4.98
N ILE A 351 -7.84 -5.95 3.76
CA ILE A 351 -8.42 -5.18 2.64
C ILE A 351 -9.84 -5.66 2.33
N LEU A 352 -10.13 -6.95 2.49
CA LEU A 352 -11.46 -7.47 2.24
C LEU A 352 -12.49 -6.88 3.21
N ASP A 353 -12.14 -6.71 4.49
CA ASP A 353 -13.00 -6.06 5.48
C ASP A 353 -13.27 -4.58 5.14
N GLU A 354 -12.27 -3.88 4.62
CA GLU A 354 -12.43 -2.50 4.14
C GLU A 354 -13.40 -2.44 2.95
N LEU A 355 -13.27 -3.37 1.98
CA LEU A 355 -14.17 -3.44 0.83
C LEU A 355 -15.63 -3.68 1.20
N LEU A 356 -15.92 -4.46 2.23
CA LEU A 356 -17.30 -4.69 2.70
C LEU A 356 -17.95 -3.41 3.20
N ILE A 357 -17.20 -2.54 3.86
CA ILE A 357 -17.72 -1.24 4.28
C ILE A 357 -17.99 -0.36 3.05
N ILE A 358 -17.06 -0.31 2.09
CA ILE A 358 -17.27 0.43 0.83
C ILE A 358 -18.51 -0.10 0.11
N GLN A 359 -18.65 -1.41 -0.03
CA GLN A 359 -19.79 -2.06 -0.69
C GLN A 359 -21.13 -1.68 -0.03
N SER A 360 -21.15 -1.67 1.30
CA SER A 360 -22.38 -1.34 2.05
C SER A 360 -22.75 0.15 1.99
N ASN A 361 -21.83 1.02 1.56
CA ASN A 361 -21.99 2.48 1.53
C ASN A 361 -21.79 3.08 0.13
N SER A 362 -21.80 2.25 -0.93
CA SER A 362 -21.69 2.68 -2.32
C SER A 362 -22.52 1.79 -3.23
N ASN A 363 -22.64 2.18 -4.51
CA ASN A 363 -23.25 1.36 -5.55
C ASN A 363 -22.19 0.65 -6.42
N PHE A 364 -20.97 0.45 -5.90
CA PHE A 364 -19.90 -0.18 -6.66
C PHE A 364 -20.15 -1.68 -6.81
N ASP A 365 -20.01 -2.16 -8.03
CA ASP A 365 -20.03 -3.59 -8.30
C ASP A 365 -18.72 -4.26 -7.82
N LEU A 366 -18.73 -5.59 -7.76
CA LEU A 366 -17.57 -6.36 -7.29
C LEU A 366 -16.31 -6.13 -8.14
N ASN A 367 -16.47 -5.95 -9.46
CA ASN A 367 -15.32 -5.68 -10.33
C ASN A 367 -14.65 -4.33 -10.01
N THR A 368 -15.45 -3.32 -9.71
CA THR A 368 -14.98 -2.01 -9.26
C THR A 368 -14.28 -2.10 -7.90
N LEU A 369 -14.88 -2.81 -6.94
CA LEU A 369 -14.27 -3.03 -5.62
C LEU A 369 -12.92 -3.74 -5.72
N LEU A 370 -12.81 -4.79 -6.54
CA LEU A 370 -11.55 -5.50 -6.75
C LEU A 370 -10.51 -4.64 -7.49
N LYS A 371 -10.91 -3.74 -8.40
CA LYS A 371 -9.99 -2.75 -8.99
C LYS A 371 -9.43 -1.80 -7.93
N ILE A 372 -10.28 -1.32 -7.02
CA ILE A 372 -9.89 -0.46 -5.88
C ILE A 372 -8.87 -1.19 -4.99
N ALA A 373 -9.10 -2.48 -4.71
CA ALA A 373 -8.26 -3.29 -3.84
C ALA A 373 -6.92 -3.74 -4.44
N CYS A 374 -6.85 -3.86 -5.77
CA CYS A 374 -5.68 -4.45 -6.44
C CYS A 374 -5.02 -3.47 -7.42
N LYS A 375 -5.73 -3.17 -8.53
CA LYS A 375 -5.19 -2.43 -9.69
C LYS A 375 -4.82 -1.00 -9.35
N ASN A 376 -5.73 -0.29 -8.68
CA ASN A 376 -5.56 1.15 -8.47
C ASN A 376 -4.44 1.43 -7.45
N GLY A 377 -4.39 0.67 -6.35
CA GLY A 377 -3.30 0.76 -5.38
C GLY A 377 -1.94 0.43 -6.01
N ALA A 378 -1.86 -0.64 -6.82
CA ALA A 378 -0.64 -0.98 -7.53
C ALA A 378 -0.18 0.15 -8.48
N LYS A 379 -1.13 0.73 -9.22
CA LYS A 379 -0.86 1.85 -10.14
C LYS A 379 -0.44 3.11 -9.38
N ALA A 380 -1.13 3.44 -8.28
CA ALA A 380 -0.81 4.60 -7.44
C ALA A 380 0.60 4.49 -6.84
N LEU A 381 0.97 3.32 -6.32
CA LEU A 381 2.27 3.06 -5.68
C LEU A 381 3.40 2.75 -6.69
N GLY A 382 3.13 2.74 -7.99
CA GLY A 382 4.15 2.47 -9.02
C GLY A 382 4.63 1.01 -9.04
N PHE A 383 3.78 0.03 -8.68
CA PHE A 383 4.07 -1.40 -8.77
C PHE A 383 3.55 -1.99 -10.08
N GLU A 384 4.23 -1.74 -11.18
CA GLU A 384 3.80 -2.10 -12.54
C GLU A 384 3.53 -3.60 -12.75
N LYS A 385 4.24 -4.47 -11.99
CA LYS A 385 4.09 -5.93 -12.09
C LYS A 385 2.90 -6.49 -11.29
N LEU A 386 2.20 -5.66 -10.53
CA LEU A 386 1.09 -6.04 -9.67
C LEU A 386 -0.28 -5.59 -10.24
N GLY A 387 -1.34 -5.92 -9.51
CA GLY A 387 -2.68 -5.36 -9.63
C GLY A 387 -3.58 -5.95 -10.72
N THR A 388 -3.06 -6.68 -11.71
CA THR A 388 -3.86 -7.31 -12.78
C THR A 388 -3.24 -8.61 -13.24
N PHE A 389 -4.04 -9.51 -13.87
CA PHE A 389 -3.55 -10.73 -14.50
C PHE A 389 -3.11 -10.53 -15.96
N GLU A 390 -2.55 -9.39 -16.30
CA GLU A 390 -1.92 -9.20 -17.60
C GLU A 390 -0.67 -10.06 -17.75
N LYS A 391 -0.45 -10.60 -18.95
CA LYS A 391 0.70 -11.44 -19.25
C LYS A 391 2.03 -10.77 -18.87
N GLY A 392 2.89 -11.53 -18.18
CA GLY A 392 4.22 -11.08 -17.74
C GLY A 392 4.23 -10.34 -16.41
N LYS A 393 3.06 -10.11 -15.76
CA LYS A 393 2.97 -9.62 -14.38
C LYS A 393 3.10 -10.74 -13.36
N ILE A 394 3.41 -10.37 -12.11
CA ILE A 394 3.54 -11.27 -10.94
C ILE A 394 2.67 -10.70 -9.81
N PRO A 395 1.35 -10.69 -10.00
CA PRO A 395 0.45 -9.96 -9.09
C PRO A 395 0.11 -10.70 -7.79
N GLY A 396 0.56 -11.95 -7.62
CA GLY A 396 -0.02 -12.87 -6.64
C GLY A 396 -1.42 -13.35 -7.06
N VAL A 397 -1.95 -14.34 -6.38
CA VAL A 397 -3.29 -14.88 -6.66
C VAL A 397 -4.05 -15.08 -5.35
N ASN A 398 -5.17 -14.42 -5.21
CA ASN A 398 -6.10 -14.57 -4.12
C ASN A 398 -7.33 -15.37 -4.56
N LEU A 399 -7.74 -16.29 -3.70
CA LEU A 399 -9.02 -17.00 -3.78
C LEU A 399 -9.96 -16.43 -2.70
N ILE A 400 -11.03 -15.79 -3.11
CA ILE A 400 -12.09 -15.33 -2.22
C ILE A 400 -13.20 -16.39 -2.23
N LYS A 401 -13.34 -17.14 -1.13
CA LYS A 401 -14.34 -18.21 -1.01
C LYS A 401 -15.73 -17.67 -0.65
N SER A 402 -15.76 -16.63 0.16
CA SER A 402 -17.00 -15.96 0.58
C SER A 402 -16.70 -14.51 0.89
N LEU A 403 -17.46 -13.61 0.30
CA LEU A 403 -17.41 -12.20 0.67
C LEU A 403 -18.05 -11.97 2.05
N ALA A 404 -19.14 -12.66 2.36
CA ALA A 404 -19.87 -12.48 3.60
C ALA A 404 -19.06 -12.90 4.84
N ASP A 405 -18.24 -13.94 4.72
CA ASP A 405 -17.41 -14.49 5.82
C ASP A 405 -15.98 -13.96 5.78
N THR A 406 -15.65 -13.05 4.87
CA THR A 406 -14.29 -12.52 4.64
C THR A 406 -13.21 -13.60 4.48
N LYS A 407 -13.59 -14.75 3.89
CA LYS A 407 -12.68 -15.88 3.70
C LYS A 407 -11.85 -15.71 2.44
N ILE A 408 -10.57 -15.49 2.65
CA ILE A 408 -9.57 -15.41 1.59
C ILE A 408 -8.48 -16.47 1.79
N THR A 409 -7.92 -16.95 0.70
CA THR A 409 -6.73 -17.81 0.70
C THR A 409 -5.76 -17.29 -0.35
N LYS A 410 -4.55 -16.95 0.06
CA LYS A 410 -3.45 -16.63 -0.85
C LYS A 410 -2.95 -17.93 -1.48
N LEU A 411 -3.02 -18.04 -2.80
CA LEU A 411 -2.60 -19.24 -3.56
C LEU A 411 -1.16 -19.13 -4.07
N ILE A 412 -0.69 -17.89 -4.27
CA ILE A 412 0.65 -17.56 -4.80
C ILE A 412 1.18 -16.32 -4.07
#